data_7d169d299ce8eff6e9fd63b46402c08e
#
_entry.id   7d169d299ce8eff6e9fd63b46402c08e
#
_cell.length_a   1.000
_cell.length_b   1.000
_cell.length_c   1.000
_cell.angle_alpha   90.00
_cell.angle_beta   90.00
_cell.angle_gamma   90.00
#
_symmetry.space_group_name_H-M   'P 1'
#
loop_
_entity.id
_entity.type
_entity.pdbx_description
1 polymer ?
#
loop_
_entity_poly.entity_id
_entity_poly.type
_entity_poly.pdbx_seq_one_letter_code
_entity_poly.pdbx_strand_id
1 'polypeptide(L)'
;HLIVKHQGAQNLSMYDFWKDVRRIEIVKQRFNSVVGGIALFLTNDKYYPKGPKEGVSCSKFSMAEGTHGTDKHWQGSADASNPDFNTQQRYTLHWRPAAIDSHDFSYVLLHI
;
A
#
# COMPACT_ATOMS: atom_id res chain seq x y z
N HIS A 1 -4.95 -3.98 16.55
CA HIS A 1 -5.12 -2.89 17.53
C HIS A 1 -5.44 -1.58 16.85
N LEU A 2 -6.08 -0.70 17.59
CA LEU A 2 -6.43 0.61 17.07
C LEU A 2 -5.38 1.63 17.49
N ILE A 3 -4.84 2.31 16.51
CA ILE A 3 -3.90 3.39 16.75
C ILE A 3 -4.49 4.65 16.14
N VAL A 4 -4.49 5.72 16.91
CA VAL A 4 -4.79 7.03 16.35
C VAL A 4 -3.60 7.42 15.49
N LYS A 5 -3.82 7.50 14.20
CA LYS A 5 -2.76 7.78 13.26
C LYS A 5 -2.74 9.26 12.91
N HIS A 6 -1.58 9.85 12.97
CA HIS A 6 -1.35 11.15 12.35
C HIS A 6 -0.86 10.93 10.92
N GLN A 7 -0.80 12.01 10.15
CA GLN A 7 -0.55 11.92 8.71
C GLN A 7 0.78 11.25 8.36
N GLY A 8 1.83 11.49 9.12
CA GLY A 8 3.12 10.87 8.87
C GLY A 8 3.07 9.36 8.99
N ALA A 9 2.33 8.84 9.96
CA ALA A 9 2.17 7.38 10.13
C ALA A 9 1.37 6.77 8.99
N GLN A 10 0.35 7.47 8.49
CA GLN A 10 -0.43 7.02 7.33
C GLN A 10 0.44 6.93 6.08
N ASN A 11 1.27 7.94 5.85
CA ASN A 11 2.17 7.96 4.69
C ASN A 11 3.15 6.79 4.71
N LEU A 12 3.75 6.51 5.87
CA LEU A 12 4.69 5.40 6.02
C LEU A 12 4.00 4.05 5.92
N SER A 13 2.77 3.93 6.40
CA SER A 13 2.01 2.68 6.26
C SER A 13 1.74 2.35 4.80
N MET A 14 1.38 3.36 4.00
CA MET A 14 1.20 3.16 2.56
C MET A 14 2.51 2.80 1.87
N TYR A 15 3.58 3.50 2.21
CA TYR A 15 4.91 3.18 1.70
C TYR A 15 5.28 1.73 1.99
N ASP A 16 5.10 1.30 3.24
CA ASP A 16 5.44 -0.05 3.66
C ASP A 16 4.64 -1.12 2.92
N PHE A 17 3.35 -0.87 2.68
CA PHE A 17 2.52 -1.78 1.89
C PHE A 17 3.12 -1.99 0.50
N TRP A 18 3.39 -0.90 -0.22
CA TRP A 18 3.93 -0.99 -1.57
C TRP A 18 5.35 -1.55 -1.59
N LYS A 19 6.12 -1.29 -0.55
CA LYS A 19 7.46 -1.87 -0.41
C LYS A 19 7.39 -3.38 -0.23
N ASP A 20 6.41 -3.88 0.51
CA ASP A 20 6.17 -5.32 0.64
C ASP A 20 5.76 -5.94 -0.69
N VAL A 21 4.92 -5.27 -1.46
CA VAL A 21 4.58 -5.72 -2.82
C VAL A 21 5.85 -5.86 -3.65
N ARG A 22 6.73 -4.87 -3.60
CA ARG A 22 7.98 -4.91 -4.35
C ARG A 22 8.90 -6.04 -3.89
N ARG A 23 8.98 -6.28 -2.57
CA ARG A 23 9.77 -7.40 -2.03
C ARG A 23 9.26 -8.74 -2.55
N ILE A 24 7.96 -8.92 -2.59
CA ILE A 24 7.36 -10.15 -3.12
C ILE A 24 7.67 -10.32 -4.60
N GLU A 25 7.60 -9.25 -5.38
CA GLU A 25 8.00 -9.29 -6.79
C GLU A 25 9.45 -9.75 -6.95
N ILE A 26 10.35 -9.23 -6.13
CA ILE A 26 11.76 -9.59 -6.18
C ILE A 26 11.97 -11.07 -5.83
N VAL A 27 11.32 -11.55 -4.78
CA VAL A 27 11.44 -12.95 -4.37
C VAL A 27 10.91 -13.88 -5.45
N LYS A 28 9.76 -13.55 -6.02
CA LYS A 28 9.16 -14.33 -7.12
C LYS A 28 10.09 -14.38 -8.33
N GLN A 29 10.77 -13.29 -8.62
CA GLN A 29 11.67 -13.20 -9.76
C GLN A 29 12.95 -13.99 -9.56
N ARG A 30 13.48 -14.03 -8.32
CA ARG A 30 14.77 -14.63 -8.01
C ARG A 30 14.72 -16.13 -7.72
N PHE A 31 13.56 -16.64 -7.30
CA PHE A 31 13.43 -18.02 -6.84
C PHE A 31 12.33 -18.73 -7.64
N ASN A 32 12.73 -19.69 -8.46
CA ASN A 32 11.81 -20.41 -9.34
C ASN A 32 10.74 -21.20 -8.57
N SER A 33 11.04 -21.56 -7.32
CA SER A 33 10.09 -22.29 -6.48
C SER A 33 8.97 -21.40 -5.92
N VAL A 34 9.11 -20.08 -6.03
CA VAL A 34 8.12 -19.12 -5.53
C VAL A 34 7.25 -18.66 -6.70
N VAL A 35 5.97 -19.04 -6.67
CA VAL A 35 5.03 -18.69 -7.74
C VAL A 35 4.30 -17.38 -7.49
N GLY A 36 4.36 -16.85 -6.27
CA GLY A 36 3.71 -15.58 -5.92
C GLY A 36 3.66 -15.37 -4.43
N GLY A 37 2.96 -14.33 -4.03
CA GLY A 37 2.74 -13.99 -2.64
C GLY A 37 1.49 -13.16 -2.47
N ILE A 38 1.22 -12.78 -1.23
CA ILE A 38 0.03 -12.02 -0.87
C ILE A 38 0.45 -10.85 0.01
N ALA A 39 -0.06 -9.66 -0.32
CA ALA A 39 0.02 -8.49 0.54
C ALA A 39 -1.38 -8.21 1.09
N LEU A 40 -1.48 -8.11 2.41
CA LEU A 40 -2.74 -7.86 3.10
C LEU A 40 -2.62 -6.60 3.94
N PHE A 41 -3.64 -5.75 3.86
CA PHE A 41 -3.73 -4.56 4.69
C PHE A 41 -5.14 -4.48 5.27
N LEU A 42 -5.24 -4.40 6.59
CA LEU A 42 -6.50 -4.32 7.33
C LEU A 42 -6.52 -3.03 8.13
N THR A 43 -7.61 -2.26 8.01
CA THR A 43 -7.72 -0.99 8.71
C THR A 43 -9.17 -0.64 9.00
N ASN A 44 -9.39 0.17 10.02
CA ASN A 44 -10.66 0.85 10.24
C ASN A 44 -10.58 2.34 9.84
N ASP A 45 -9.46 2.77 9.31
CA ASP A 45 -9.25 4.15 8.89
C ASP A 45 -9.64 4.31 7.42
N LYS A 46 -10.66 5.09 7.16
CA LYS A 46 -11.19 5.31 5.82
C LYS A 46 -10.27 6.11 4.91
N TYR A 47 -9.22 6.69 5.48
CA TYR A 47 -8.22 7.40 4.69
C TYR A 47 -7.59 6.49 3.62
N TYR A 48 -7.32 5.23 3.96
CA TYR A 48 -6.63 4.34 3.03
C TYR A 48 -7.46 3.98 1.80
N PRO A 49 -8.72 3.53 1.93
CA PRO A 49 -9.55 3.30 0.74
C PRO A 49 -9.86 4.55 -0.06
N LYS A 50 -9.98 5.70 0.60
CA LYS A 50 -10.23 6.97 -0.05
C LYS A 50 -8.97 7.51 -0.74
N GLY A 51 -7.83 7.35 -0.09
CA GLY A 51 -6.54 7.82 -0.58
C GLY A 51 -6.25 9.28 -0.27
N PRO A 52 -4.97 9.66 -0.42
CA PRO A 52 -4.54 11.03 -0.24
C PRO A 52 -5.03 11.90 -1.40
N LYS A 53 -5.02 13.21 -1.18
CA LYS A 53 -5.30 14.17 -2.25
C LYS A 53 -4.21 14.07 -3.32
N GLU A 54 -4.61 14.31 -4.56
CA GLU A 54 -3.68 14.35 -5.67
C GLU A 54 -2.67 15.50 -5.47
N GLY A 55 -1.43 15.25 -5.82
CA GLY A 55 -0.37 16.26 -5.75
C GLY A 55 0.32 16.39 -4.40
N VAL A 56 -0.19 15.77 -3.32
CA VAL A 56 0.54 15.77 -2.04
C VAL A 56 1.73 14.82 -2.12
N SER A 57 2.68 14.96 -1.17
CA SER A 57 3.97 14.24 -1.24
C SER A 57 3.84 12.73 -1.35
N CYS A 58 2.83 12.15 -0.72
CA CYS A 58 2.62 10.69 -0.70
C CYS A 58 1.63 10.18 -1.75
N SER A 59 1.18 11.01 -2.68
CA SER A 59 0.10 10.65 -3.60
C SER A 59 0.43 9.43 -4.48
N LYS A 60 1.68 9.21 -4.81
CA LYS A 60 2.11 8.05 -5.60
C LYS A 60 2.11 6.75 -4.81
N PHE A 61 2.01 6.82 -3.50
CA PHE A 61 1.87 5.65 -2.63
C PHE A 61 0.41 5.37 -2.26
N SER A 62 -0.54 6.05 -2.89
CA SER A 62 -1.96 5.87 -2.62
C SER A 62 -2.35 4.39 -2.67
N MET A 63 -3.17 3.98 -1.71
CA MET A 63 -3.80 2.66 -1.67
C MET A 63 -5.29 2.75 -1.96
N ALA A 64 -5.76 3.84 -2.55
CA ALA A 64 -7.17 4.03 -2.84
C ALA A 64 -7.71 2.92 -3.73
N GLU A 65 -9.03 2.71 -3.67
CA GLU A 65 -9.72 1.82 -4.59
C GLU A 65 -9.32 2.13 -6.03
N GLY A 66 -8.99 1.11 -6.80
CA GLY A 66 -8.66 1.27 -8.22
C GLY A 66 -7.26 0.84 -8.58
N THR A 67 -6.86 1.19 -9.80
CA THR A 67 -5.57 0.76 -10.37
C THR A 67 -4.49 1.81 -10.12
N HIS A 68 -3.33 1.32 -9.73
CA HIS A 68 -2.17 2.15 -9.40
C HIS A 68 -1.01 1.84 -10.34
N GLY A 69 -0.32 2.89 -10.76
CA GLY A 69 0.87 2.77 -11.62
C GLY A 69 2.07 2.20 -10.89
N THR A 70 3.13 1.98 -11.63
CA THR A 70 4.36 1.37 -11.10
C THR A 70 5.24 2.35 -10.34
N ASP A 71 5.03 3.63 -10.54
CA ASP A 71 5.88 4.70 -10.03
C ASP A 71 5.55 4.98 -8.57
N LYS A 72 6.53 4.74 -7.69
CA LYS A 72 6.39 4.92 -6.24
C LYS A 72 7.46 5.89 -5.78
N HIS A 73 7.17 7.18 -5.89
CA HIS A 73 8.11 8.21 -5.45
C HIS A 73 7.41 9.30 -4.65
N TRP A 74 8.18 9.92 -3.76
CA TRP A 74 7.71 11.07 -3.01
C TRP A 74 7.70 12.29 -3.93
N GLN A 75 6.59 13.03 -3.90
CA GLN A 75 6.51 14.28 -4.65
C GLN A 75 7.05 15.43 -3.81
N GLY A 76 7.93 16.21 -4.41
CA GLY A 76 8.57 17.34 -3.75
C GLY A 76 9.93 16.96 -3.19
N SER A 77 9.98 16.51 -1.94
CA SER A 77 11.24 16.20 -1.26
C SER A 77 11.49 14.72 -1.19
N ALA A 78 12.70 14.30 -1.50
CA ALA A 78 13.12 12.92 -1.31
C ALA A 78 13.19 12.59 0.18
N ASP A 79 12.87 11.34 0.52
CA ASP A 79 13.05 10.82 1.87
C ASP A 79 14.19 9.80 1.86
N ALA A 80 15.34 10.18 2.42
CA ALA A 80 16.52 9.34 2.41
C ALA A 80 16.34 8.01 3.15
N SER A 81 15.47 7.98 4.16
CA SER A 81 15.18 6.77 4.94
C SER A 81 14.20 5.85 4.22
N ASN A 82 13.39 6.39 3.32
CA ASN A 82 12.37 5.66 2.57
C ASN A 82 12.51 6.01 1.09
N PRO A 83 13.51 5.44 0.40
CA PRO A 83 13.80 5.81 -0.97
C PRO A 83 12.70 5.42 -1.94
N ASP A 84 12.61 6.16 -3.02
CA ASP A 84 11.69 5.89 -4.12
C ASP A 84 11.98 4.53 -4.75
N PHE A 85 10.94 3.94 -5.34
CA PHE A 85 11.10 2.69 -6.07
C PHE A 85 9.99 2.56 -7.12
N ASN A 86 10.07 1.51 -7.93
CA ASN A 86 9.02 1.14 -8.86
C ASN A 86 8.56 -0.28 -8.55
N THR A 87 7.27 -0.54 -8.68
CA THR A 87 6.80 -1.91 -8.79
C THR A 87 6.97 -2.38 -10.24
N GLN A 88 7.03 -3.68 -10.43
CA GLN A 88 7.21 -4.26 -11.76
C GLN A 88 5.93 -4.19 -12.59
N GLN A 89 4.78 -4.26 -11.93
CA GLN A 89 3.48 -4.29 -12.56
C GLN A 89 2.57 -3.22 -11.96
N ARG A 90 1.52 -2.89 -12.69
CA ARG A 90 0.40 -2.12 -12.15
C ARG A 90 -0.49 -3.07 -11.37
N TYR A 91 -1.08 -2.56 -10.29
CA TYR A 91 -1.95 -3.35 -9.44
C TYR A 91 -3.27 -2.63 -9.21
N THR A 92 -4.34 -3.41 -9.16
CA THR A 92 -5.67 -2.89 -8.83
C THR A 92 -6.02 -3.32 -7.42
N LEU A 93 -6.34 -2.35 -6.57
CA LEU A 93 -6.75 -2.60 -5.20
C LEU A 93 -8.27 -2.55 -5.10
N HIS A 94 -8.85 -3.62 -4.54
CA HIS A 94 -10.27 -3.71 -4.24
C HIS A 94 -10.45 -3.84 -2.74
N TRP A 95 -10.97 -2.80 -2.13
CA TRP A 95 -11.24 -2.79 -0.71
C TRP A 95 -12.53 -3.54 -0.40
N ARG A 96 -12.49 -4.36 0.63
CA ARG A 96 -13.64 -5.14 1.06
C ARG A 96 -13.96 -4.85 2.52
N PRO A 97 -15.26 -4.86 2.89
CA PRO A 97 -15.64 -4.67 4.29
C PRO A 97 -15.37 -5.94 5.09
N ALA A 98 -15.07 -5.74 6.37
CA ALA A 98 -14.95 -6.81 7.35
C ALA A 98 -15.46 -6.31 8.69
N ALA A 99 -16.41 -7.02 9.28
CA ALA A 99 -16.90 -6.69 10.62
C ALA A 99 -16.11 -7.52 11.64
N ILE A 100 -15.45 -6.83 12.57
CA ILE A 100 -14.66 -7.46 13.62
C ILE A 100 -15.11 -6.87 14.96
N ASP A 101 -15.66 -7.70 15.84
CA ASP A 101 -16.17 -7.28 17.15
C ASP A 101 -17.11 -6.08 17.04
N SER A 102 -18.05 -6.13 16.10
CA SER A 102 -19.04 -5.06 15.83
C SER A 102 -18.41 -3.76 15.32
N HIS A 103 -17.16 -3.75 14.93
CA HIS A 103 -16.51 -2.60 14.32
C HIS A 103 -16.33 -2.80 12.82
N ASP A 104 -16.50 -1.72 12.07
CA ASP A 104 -16.36 -1.72 10.63
C ASP A 104 -14.89 -1.56 10.24
N PHE A 105 -14.35 -2.61 9.67
CA PHE A 105 -13.01 -2.59 9.09
C PHE A 105 -13.10 -2.71 7.57
N SER A 106 -12.03 -2.34 6.91
CA SER A 106 -11.83 -2.61 5.48
C SER A 106 -10.50 -3.30 5.29
N TYR A 107 -10.43 -4.15 4.29
CA TYR A 107 -9.17 -4.80 3.96
C TYR A 107 -8.98 -4.87 2.46
N VAL A 108 -7.73 -4.96 2.07
CA VAL A 108 -7.33 -5.24 0.70
C VAL A 108 -6.35 -6.41 0.73
N LEU A 109 -6.57 -7.35 -0.16
CA LEU A 109 -5.71 -8.52 -0.34
C LEU A 109 -5.24 -8.51 -1.78
N LEU A 110 -3.93 -8.45 -1.96
CA LEU A 110 -3.33 -8.33 -3.28
C LEU A 110 -2.48 -9.56 -3.56
N HIS A 111 -2.79 -10.25 -4.66
CA HIS A 111 -2.00 -11.36 -5.15
C HIS A 111 -0.91 -10.85 -6.10
N ILE A 112 0.33 -11.26 -5.83
CA ILE A 112 1.49 -10.82 -6.60
C ILE A 112 2.12 -12.00 -7.35
#